data_940c6d506555b6f0458081bd34c138f4
#
_entry.id   940c6d506555b6f0458081bd34c138f4
#
_cell.length_a   1.000
_cell.length_b   1.000
_cell.length_c   1.000
_cell.angle_alpha   90.00
_cell.angle_beta   90.00
_cell.angle_gamma   90.00
#
_symmetry.space_group_name_H-M   'P 1'
#
loop_
_entity.id
_entity.type
_entity.pdbx_description
1 polymer ?
#
loop_
_entity_poly.entity_id
_entity_poly.type
_entity_poly.pdbx_seq_one_letter_code
_entity_poly.pdbx_strand_id
1 'polypeptide(L)'
;LGACGEDDAVGNGGVAATPTPSASPTPEPIEHPTGDDDIILQVTWQGGFAPVEALISRLPLATLLGNGCLITEGPQIEIYPQPILPNLQEVCLTDEGVQAVLNAARDAGLLDGDATWENNMIADAATTVFVTNAGGKTTTVSVYALYEGTEPTGTPEADAAREKLTTFLNQLGS
;
A
#
# COMPACT_ATOMS: atom_id res chain seq x y z
N LEU A 1 -57.37 44.12 48.64
CA LEU A 1 -56.38 43.71 49.29
C LEU A 1 -56.01 42.34 48.78
N GLY A 2 -55.37 42.27 47.66
CA GLY A 2 -55.07 41.11 46.87
C GLY A 2 -53.80 40.41 47.28
N ALA A 3 -53.79 39.10 47.19
CA ALA A 3 -52.57 38.30 47.20
C ALA A 3 -52.53 37.48 45.93
N CYS A 4 -51.52 37.72 45.14
CA CYS A 4 -51.15 36.95 43.98
C CYS A 4 -50.44 35.67 44.41
N GLY A 5 -50.85 34.53 43.89
CA GLY A 5 -50.10 33.28 43.93
C GLY A 5 -49.43 33.10 42.57
N GLU A 6 -48.12 32.95 42.57
CA GLU A 6 -47.36 32.56 41.38
C GLU A 6 -47.10 31.06 41.43
N ASP A 7 -47.62 30.36 40.42
CA ASP A 7 -47.33 28.93 40.19
C ASP A 7 -46.02 28.82 39.37
N ASP A 8 -44.97 28.36 40.02
CA ASP A 8 -43.71 28.00 39.37
C ASP A 8 -43.84 26.65 38.63
N ALA A 9 -43.95 26.73 37.31
CA ALA A 9 -43.86 25.56 36.44
C ALA A 9 -42.39 25.12 36.30
N VAL A 10 -42.05 24.02 37.00
CA VAL A 10 -40.76 23.34 36.84
C VAL A 10 -40.68 22.73 35.44
N GLY A 11 -39.92 23.36 34.59
CA GLY A 11 -39.60 22.83 33.27
C GLY A 11 -38.71 21.59 33.35
N ASN A 12 -39.28 20.44 32.97
CA ASN A 12 -38.56 19.18 32.82
C ASN A 12 -37.62 19.27 31.59
N GLY A 13 -36.36 19.60 31.85
CA GLY A 13 -35.32 19.62 30.83
C GLY A 13 -35.00 18.22 30.32
N GLY A 14 -35.63 17.83 29.21
CA GLY A 14 -35.27 16.63 28.48
C GLY A 14 -33.83 16.71 27.98
N VAL A 15 -32.93 15.91 28.56
CA VAL A 15 -31.58 15.69 28.04
C VAL A 15 -31.69 15.01 26.70
N ALA A 16 -31.37 15.74 25.64
CA ALA A 16 -31.24 15.17 24.30
C ALA A 16 -30.13 14.10 24.31
N ALA A 17 -30.50 12.86 24.04
CA ALA A 17 -29.53 11.79 23.89
C ALA A 17 -28.60 12.11 22.70
N THR A 18 -27.33 12.29 22.97
CA THR A 18 -26.30 12.43 21.95
C THR A 18 -26.29 11.15 21.11
N PRO A 19 -26.42 11.21 19.77
CA PRO A 19 -26.35 10.01 18.94
C PRO A 19 -24.98 9.34 19.14
N THR A 20 -24.98 8.10 19.59
CA THR A 20 -23.79 7.25 19.62
C THR A 20 -23.27 7.13 18.19
N PRO A 21 -21.99 7.40 17.91
CA PRO A 21 -21.44 7.23 16.57
C PRO A 21 -21.64 5.77 16.14
N SER A 22 -22.37 5.58 15.05
CA SER A 22 -22.50 4.28 14.39
C SER A 22 -21.12 3.83 13.97
N ALA A 23 -20.62 2.73 14.52
CA ALA A 23 -19.37 2.13 14.07
C ALA A 23 -19.50 1.81 12.59
N SER A 24 -18.62 2.36 11.76
CA SER A 24 -18.50 1.94 10.35
C SER A 24 -18.23 0.44 10.31
N PRO A 25 -18.85 -0.33 9.41
CA PRO A 25 -18.59 -1.75 9.31
C PRO A 25 -17.09 -1.96 9.04
N THR A 26 -16.44 -2.75 9.87
CA THR A 26 -15.07 -3.20 9.61
C THR A 26 -15.10 -3.99 8.29
N PRO A 27 -14.28 -3.66 7.31
CA PRO A 27 -14.23 -4.42 6.06
C PRO A 27 -13.89 -5.89 6.35
N GLU A 28 -14.47 -6.81 5.57
CA GLU A 28 -14.17 -8.24 5.70
C GLU A 28 -12.68 -8.46 5.43
N PRO A 29 -12.02 -9.33 6.23
CA PRO A 29 -10.61 -9.65 6.05
C PRO A 29 -10.35 -10.22 4.65
N ILE A 30 -9.26 -9.78 4.04
CA ILE A 30 -8.78 -10.30 2.76
C ILE A 30 -7.99 -11.58 3.04
N GLU A 31 -8.43 -12.71 2.48
CA GLU A 31 -7.71 -13.99 2.59
C GLU A 31 -6.33 -13.89 1.92
N HIS A 32 -5.32 -14.48 2.55
CA HIS A 32 -3.95 -14.53 2.04
C HIS A 32 -3.23 -15.80 2.53
N PRO A 33 -2.11 -16.19 1.89
CA PRO A 33 -1.24 -17.26 2.38
C PRO A 33 -0.72 -16.94 3.78
N THR A 34 -0.52 -17.96 4.61
CA THR A 34 -0.09 -17.81 6.02
C THR A 34 1.16 -18.62 6.35
N GLY A 35 1.77 -19.29 5.38
CA GLY A 35 3.03 -20.01 5.58
C GLY A 35 4.21 -19.05 5.73
N ASP A 36 5.20 -19.43 6.53
CA ASP A 36 6.35 -18.56 6.87
C ASP A 36 7.09 -18.03 5.64
N ASP A 37 7.21 -18.84 4.60
CA ASP A 37 7.91 -18.52 3.35
C ASP A 37 6.95 -18.17 2.20
N ASP A 38 5.64 -18.18 2.45
CA ASP A 38 4.66 -17.81 1.43
C ASP A 38 4.70 -16.31 1.17
N ILE A 39 4.66 -15.92 -0.10
CA ILE A 39 4.65 -14.50 -0.46
C ILE A 39 3.20 -14.02 -0.57
N ILE A 40 2.85 -12.99 0.20
CA ILE A 40 1.59 -12.26 0.07
C ILE A 40 1.71 -11.18 -1.01
N LEU A 41 2.78 -10.38 -0.93
CA LEU A 41 3.07 -9.28 -1.87
C LEU A 41 4.57 -9.23 -2.15
N GLN A 42 4.93 -9.08 -3.40
CA GLN A 42 6.30 -8.80 -3.80
C GLN A 42 6.35 -7.68 -4.82
N VAL A 43 7.27 -6.75 -4.65
CA VAL A 43 7.53 -5.66 -5.57
C VAL A 43 8.95 -5.77 -6.07
N THR A 44 9.11 -5.82 -7.40
CA THR A 44 10.43 -5.96 -8.04
C THR A 44 10.61 -4.93 -9.15
N TRP A 45 11.87 -4.62 -9.46
CA TRP A 45 12.24 -3.92 -10.68
C TRP A 45 12.77 -4.91 -11.72
N GLN A 46 12.30 -4.79 -12.94
CA GLN A 46 12.72 -5.62 -14.08
C GLN A 46 13.20 -4.75 -15.23
N GLY A 47 14.24 -5.21 -15.95
CA GLY A 47 14.79 -4.49 -17.09
C GLY A 47 15.45 -3.16 -16.70
N GLY A 48 15.34 -2.17 -17.59
CA GLY A 48 16.01 -0.89 -17.50
C GLY A 48 17.45 -0.94 -18.08
N PHE A 49 18.04 0.23 -18.29
CA PHE A 49 19.42 0.35 -18.78
C PHE A 49 20.41 0.17 -17.64
N ALA A 50 20.77 -1.08 -17.35
CA ALA A 50 21.74 -1.43 -16.33
C ALA A 50 22.65 -2.59 -16.79
N PRO A 51 23.91 -2.68 -16.28
CA PRO A 51 24.77 -3.83 -16.53
C PRO A 51 24.09 -5.15 -16.10
N VAL A 52 24.38 -6.23 -16.82
CA VAL A 52 23.78 -7.55 -16.55
C VAL A 52 24.00 -7.99 -15.10
N GLU A 53 25.19 -7.73 -14.56
CA GLU A 53 25.55 -8.03 -13.18
C GLU A 53 24.64 -7.33 -12.17
N ALA A 54 24.29 -6.09 -12.44
CA ALA A 54 23.36 -5.32 -11.60
C ALA A 54 21.93 -5.86 -11.70
N LEU A 55 21.51 -6.35 -12.89
CA LEU A 55 20.17 -6.91 -13.08
C LEU A 55 19.99 -8.23 -12.31
N ILE A 56 21.00 -9.10 -12.31
CA ILE A 56 20.92 -10.42 -11.63
C ILE A 56 21.11 -10.33 -10.11
N SER A 57 21.71 -9.25 -9.61
CA SER A 57 21.90 -9.02 -8.17
C SER A 57 20.82 -8.14 -7.53
N ARG A 58 19.84 -7.70 -8.34
CA ARG A 58 18.77 -6.82 -7.87
C ARG A 58 17.80 -7.57 -6.96
N LEU A 59 17.62 -7.06 -5.74
CA LEU A 59 16.66 -7.59 -4.80
C LEU A 59 15.28 -6.99 -5.01
N PRO A 60 14.21 -7.65 -4.52
CA PRO A 60 12.89 -7.03 -4.43
C PRO A 60 12.91 -5.75 -3.60
N LEU A 61 12.16 -4.73 -4.03
CA LEU A 61 11.96 -3.50 -3.28
C LEU A 61 11.24 -3.75 -1.95
N ALA A 62 10.26 -4.66 -1.99
CA ALA A 62 9.50 -5.08 -0.83
C ALA A 62 9.02 -6.52 -1.01
N THR A 63 9.00 -7.29 0.06
CA THR A 63 8.39 -8.62 0.12
C THR A 63 7.65 -8.76 1.44
N LEU A 64 6.32 -8.94 1.38
CA LEU A 64 5.49 -9.28 2.53
C LEU A 64 5.25 -10.77 2.54
N LEU A 65 5.66 -11.44 3.61
CA LEU A 65 5.54 -12.88 3.80
C LEU A 65 4.24 -13.25 4.55
N GLY A 66 3.84 -14.53 4.46
CA GLY A 66 2.64 -15.07 5.09
C GLY A 66 2.66 -15.04 6.61
N ASN A 67 3.84 -15.03 7.23
CA ASN A 67 4.02 -14.79 8.66
C ASN A 67 3.89 -13.32 9.08
N GLY A 68 3.57 -12.43 8.16
CA GLY A 68 3.41 -10.99 8.39
C GLY A 68 4.70 -10.18 8.35
N CYS A 69 5.87 -10.80 8.09
CA CYS A 69 7.13 -10.07 8.03
C CYS A 69 7.29 -9.37 6.66
N LEU A 70 7.49 -8.06 6.70
CA LEU A 70 7.78 -7.20 5.55
C LEU A 70 9.29 -6.97 5.48
N ILE A 71 9.90 -7.37 4.36
CA ILE A 71 11.31 -7.19 4.07
C ILE A 71 11.44 -6.10 3.03
N THR A 72 12.25 -5.07 3.30
CA THR A 72 12.53 -3.96 2.39
C THR A 72 14.03 -3.69 2.33
N GLU A 73 14.47 -3.00 1.29
CA GLU A 73 15.83 -2.47 1.22
C GLU A 73 15.90 -1.16 2.03
N GLY A 74 16.79 -1.13 3.01
CA GLY A 74 17.05 0.03 3.84
C GLY A 74 18.08 0.98 3.21
N PRO A 75 18.42 2.09 3.90
CA PRO A 75 19.39 3.05 3.42
C PRO A 75 20.74 2.40 3.13
N GLN A 76 21.29 2.67 1.94
CA GLN A 76 22.60 2.20 1.55
C GLN A 76 23.66 3.26 1.88
N ILE A 77 24.81 2.81 2.38
CA ILE A 77 25.94 3.69 2.69
C ILE A 77 26.77 3.85 1.42
N GLU A 78 27.00 5.09 1.00
CA GLU A 78 27.89 5.40 -0.13
C GLU A 78 29.35 5.40 0.32
N ILE A 79 29.93 4.21 0.50
CA ILE A 79 31.35 4.01 0.80
C ILE A 79 32.02 3.18 -0.30
N TYR A 80 33.34 3.33 -0.44
CA TYR A 80 34.12 2.49 -1.35
C TYR A 80 35.13 1.65 -0.56
N PRO A 81 35.23 0.33 -0.77
CA PRO A 81 34.30 -0.48 -1.59
C PRO A 81 32.90 -0.59 -0.95
N GLN A 82 31.89 -0.74 -1.81
CA GLN A 82 30.52 -0.93 -1.32
C GLN A 82 30.38 -2.23 -0.51
N PRO A 83 29.45 -2.28 0.47
CA PRO A 83 29.13 -3.51 1.17
C PRO A 83 28.74 -4.64 0.19
N ILE A 84 29.22 -5.86 0.47
CA ILE A 84 28.90 -7.04 -0.36
C ILE A 84 27.41 -7.42 -0.25
N LEU A 85 26.83 -7.19 0.92
CA LEU A 85 25.42 -7.45 1.18
C LEU A 85 24.67 -6.13 1.30
N PRO A 86 23.49 -6.01 0.69
CA PRO A 86 22.64 -4.85 0.87
C PRO A 86 22.12 -4.77 2.32
N ASN A 87 21.74 -3.58 2.74
CA ASN A 87 21.08 -3.37 4.02
C ASN A 87 19.61 -3.76 3.89
N LEU A 88 19.28 -4.99 4.30
CA LEU A 88 17.87 -5.43 4.37
C LEU A 88 17.30 -5.14 5.74
N GLN A 89 16.10 -4.61 5.75
CA GLN A 89 15.31 -4.36 6.95
C GLN A 89 14.10 -5.29 6.95
N GLU A 90 13.79 -5.83 8.13
CA GLU A 90 12.62 -6.67 8.36
C GLU A 90 11.79 -6.08 9.48
N VAL A 91 10.50 -5.95 9.23
CA VAL A 91 9.49 -5.52 10.21
C VAL A 91 8.33 -6.49 10.18
N CYS A 92 8.03 -7.16 11.30
CA CYS A 92 6.89 -8.07 11.36
C CYS A 92 5.65 -7.31 11.84
N LEU A 93 4.61 -7.35 11.03
CA LEU A 93 3.32 -6.70 11.24
C LEU A 93 2.40 -7.60 12.07
N THR A 94 1.43 -7.00 12.74
CA THR A 94 0.30 -7.75 13.29
C THR A 94 -0.67 -8.16 12.18
N ASP A 95 -1.63 -9.03 12.47
CA ASP A 95 -2.66 -9.42 11.51
C ASP A 95 -3.44 -8.20 10.97
N GLU A 96 -3.73 -7.23 11.83
CA GLU A 96 -4.34 -5.96 11.43
C GLU A 96 -3.42 -5.14 10.52
N GLY A 97 -2.11 -5.19 10.75
CA GLY A 97 -1.11 -4.54 9.90
C GLY A 97 -1.06 -5.17 8.51
N VAL A 98 -1.06 -6.50 8.42
CA VAL A 98 -1.15 -7.22 7.14
C VAL A 98 -2.44 -6.86 6.40
N GLN A 99 -3.58 -6.84 7.10
CA GLN A 99 -4.86 -6.44 6.51
C GLN A 99 -4.87 -4.97 6.05
N ALA A 100 -4.17 -4.07 6.77
CA ALA A 100 -4.01 -2.69 6.34
C ALA A 100 -3.22 -2.59 5.02
N VAL A 101 -2.12 -3.34 4.87
CA VAL A 101 -1.35 -3.42 3.63
C VAL A 101 -2.19 -3.99 2.50
N LEU A 102 -2.95 -5.07 2.73
CA LEU A 102 -3.82 -5.68 1.72
C LEU A 102 -4.96 -4.75 1.29
N ASN A 103 -5.53 -3.98 2.21
CA ASN A 103 -6.54 -2.97 1.89
C ASN A 103 -5.95 -1.84 1.05
N ALA A 104 -4.75 -1.35 1.39
CA ALA A 104 -4.04 -0.36 0.59
C ALA A 104 -3.69 -0.90 -0.82
N ALA A 105 -3.27 -2.17 -0.92
CA ALA A 105 -3.03 -2.85 -2.20
C ALA A 105 -4.31 -2.95 -3.06
N ARG A 106 -5.45 -3.25 -2.44
CA ARG A 106 -6.75 -3.26 -3.11
C ARG A 106 -7.13 -1.86 -3.63
N ASP A 107 -6.96 -0.83 -2.82
CA ASP A 107 -7.26 0.56 -3.18
C ASP A 107 -6.33 1.08 -4.30
N ALA A 108 -5.12 0.52 -4.37
CA ALA A 108 -4.18 0.75 -5.47
C ALA A 108 -4.50 -0.05 -6.75
N GLY A 109 -5.47 -0.97 -6.71
CA GLY A 109 -5.88 -1.80 -7.85
C GLY A 109 -5.06 -3.10 -8.02
N LEU A 110 -4.22 -3.45 -7.04
CA LEU A 110 -3.37 -4.65 -7.11
C LEU A 110 -4.14 -5.97 -6.95
N LEU A 111 -5.40 -5.92 -6.53
CA LEU A 111 -6.27 -7.09 -6.36
C LEU A 111 -7.34 -7.19 -7.45
N ASP A 112 -7.43 -6.25 -8.39
CA ASP A 112 -8.49 -6.24 -9.41
C ASP A 112 -8.24 -7.27 -10.52
N GLY A 113 -6.97 -7.52 -10.85
CA GLY A 113 -6.53 -8.45 -11.89
C GLY A 113 -5.19 -8.03 -12.48
N ASP A 114 -4.71 -8.80 -13.45
CA ASP A 114 -3.48 -8.48 -14.14
C ASP A 114 -3.64 -7.21 -14.97
N ALA A 115 -2.62 -6.34 -14.90
CA ALA A 115 -2.60 -5.08 -15.63
C ALA A 115 -1.17 -4.71 -16.08
N THR A 116 -1.08 -4.01 -17.20
CA THR A 116 0.19 -3.46 -17.69
C THR A 116 -0.02 -2.00 -18.07
N TRP A 117 0.81 -1.13 -17.47
CA TRP A 117 0.78 0.31 -17.67
C TRP A 117 2.07 0.76 -18.34
N GLU A 118 1.98 1.08 -19.63
CA GLU A 118 3.10 1.56 -20.42
C GLU A 118 3.30 3.09 -20.29
N ASN A 119 4.52 3.53 -20.58
CA ASN A 119 4.84 4.95 -20.75
C ASN A 119 5.75 5.09 -21.99
N ASN A 120 5.17 5.39 -23.12
CA ASN A 120 5.88 5.51 -24.39
C ASN A 120 6.70 6.81 -24.53
N MET A 121 6.67 7.68 -23.53
CA MET A 121 7.42 8.95 -23.53
C MET A 121 8.83 8.78 -22.96
N ILE A 122 9.11 7.65 -22.31
CA ILE A 122 10.37 7.38 -21.64
C ILE A 122 11.00 6.13 -22.27
N ALA A 123 12.28 6.18 -22.59
CA ALA A 123 13.06 5.05 -23.07
C ALA A 123 13.96 4.51 -21.96
N ASP A 124 14.32 3.23 -22.06
CA ASP A 124 15.34 2.56 -21.24
C ASP A 124 15.09 2.56 -19.72
N ALA A 125 13.84 2.76 -19.29
CA ALA A 125 13.44 2.71 -17.89
C ALA A 125 13.20 1.27 -17.41
N ALA A 126 13.18 1.10 -16.10
CA ALA A 126 12.79 -0.17 -15.47
C ALA A 126 11.25 -0.30 -15.39
N THR A 127 10.78 -1.54 -15.39
CA THR A 127 9.38 -1.88 -15.08
C THR A 127 9.28 -2.26 -13.61
N THR A 128 8.41 -1.60 -12.86
CA THR A 128 8.04 -2.03 -11.51
C THR A 128 6.94 -3.08 -11.63
N VAL A 129 7.18 -4.25 -11.05
CA VAL A 129 6.24 -5.38 -11.08
C VAL A 129 5.77 -5.69 -9.67
N PHE A 130 4.46 -5.69 -9.51
CA PHE A 130 3.77 -6.09 -8.28
C PHE A 130 3.15 -7.46 -8.49
N VAL A 131 3.49 -8.41 -7.63
CA VAL A 131 2.85 -9.73 -7.57
C VAL A 131 2.14 -9.82 -6.23
N THR A 132 0.83 -10.06 -6.25
CA THR A 132 0.01 -10.14 -5.04
C THR A 132 -0.73 -11.47 -5.00
N ASN A 133 -0.61 -12.20 -3.88
CA ASN A 133 -1.32 -13.45 -3.62
C ASN A 133 -2.34 -13.19 -2.50
N ALA A 134 -3.57 -12.88 -2.88
CA ALA A 134 -4.65 -12.60 -1.93
C ALA A 134 -6.03 -12.85 -2.56
N GLY A 135 -7.06 -13.06 -1.74
CA GLY A 135 -8.41 -13.33 -2.21
C GLY A 135 -8.49 -14.61 -3.06
N GLY A 136 -7.66 -15.61 -2.79
CA GLY A 136 -7.63 -16.88 -3.51
C GLY A 136 -7.06 -16.82 -4.93
N LYS A 137 -6.39 -15.73 -5.32
CA LYS A 137 -5.78 -15.55 -6.64
C LYS A 137 -4.41 -14.88 -6.56
N THR A 138 -3.60 -15.08 -7.59
CA THR A 138 -2.39 -14.30 -7.85
C THR A 138 -2.70 -13.24 -8.90
N THR A 139 -2.29 -12.01 -8.65
CA THR A 139 -2.40 -10.91 -9.60
C THR A 139 -1.03 -10.31 -9.87
N THR A 140 -0.78 -9.90 -11.12
CA THR A 140 0.46 -9.27 -11.54
C THR A 140 0.16 -7.93 -12.20
N VAL A 141 0.66 -6.85 -11.60
CA VAL A 141 0.55 -5.50 -12.16
C VAL A 141 1.94 -5.00 -12.52
N SER A 142 2.15 -4.65 -13.78
CA SER A 142 3.42 -4.17 -14.33
C SER A 142 3.30 -2.71 -14.73
N VAL A 143 4.24 -1.87 -14.27
CA VAL A 143 4.25 -0.44 -14.57
C VAL A 143 5.62 -0.03 -15.07
N TYR A 144 5.70 0.30 -16.35
CA TYR A 144 6.94 0.77 -16.97
C TYR A 144 7.26 2.20 -16.53
N ALA A 145 8.50 2.48 -16.14
CA ALA A 145 8.99 3.81 -15.73
C ALA A 145 8.15 4.46 -14.61
N LEU A 146 7.82 3.72 -13.54
CA LEU A 146 6.95 4.22 -12.47
C LEU A 146 7.55 5.43 -11.74
N TYR A 147 8.88 5.44 -11.57
CA TYR A 147 9.60 6.49 -10.83
C TYR A 147 10.22 7.57 -11.75
N GLU A 148 10.24 7.32 -13.05
CA GLU A 148 10.85 8.23 -14.02
C GLU A 148 9.78 9.10 -14.66
N GLY A 149 9.96 10.40 -14.54
CA GLY A 149 9.15 11.41 -15.19
C GLY A 149 7.88 11.78 -14.43
N THR A 150 7.62 13.07 -14.42
CA THR A 150 6.40 13.67 -13.89
C THR A 150 5.39 13.98 -14.99
N GLU A 151 5.76 13.74 -16.25
CA GLU A 151 4.91 14.03 -17.40
C GLU A 151 3.82 12.99 -17.55
N PRO A 152 2.59 13.40 -17.90
CA PRO A 152 1.50 12.47 -18.15
C PRO A 152 1.84 11.45 -19.23
N THR A 153 1.37 10.21 -19.06
CA THR A 153 1.58 9.12 -20.04
C THR A 153 0.74 9.26 -21.30
N GLY A 154 -0.18 10.21 -21.30
CA GLY A 154 -1.15 10.45 -22.37
C GLY A 154 -2.48 9.71 -22.20
N THR A 155 -2.61 8.87 -21.19
CA THR A 155 -3.88 8.21 -20.84
C THR A 155 -4.22 8.48 -19.37
N PRO A 156 -5.38 9.11 -19.09
CA PRO A 156 -5.78 9.44 -17.72
C PRO A 156 -5.86 8.23 -16.78
N GLU A 157 -6.20 7.05 -17.32
CA GLU A 157 -6.29 5.81 -16.57
C GLU A 157 -4.90 5.35 -16.09
N ALA A 158 -3.89 5.41 -16.97
CA ALA A 158 -2.52 5.06 -16.63
C ALA A 158 -1.93 6.03 -15.60
N ASP A 159 -2.21 7.32 -15.76
CA ASP A 159 -1.74 8.36 -14.83
C ASP A 159 -2.36 8.16 -13.43
N ALA A 160 -3.66 7.88 -13.35
CA ALA A 160 -4.35 7.59 -12.09
C ALA A 160 -3.84 6.30 -11.43
N ALA A 161 -3.57 5.25 -12.22
CA ALA A 161 -2.99 4.00 -11.70
C ALA A 161 -1.58 4.23 -11.13
N ARG A 162 -0.73 4.99 -11.83
CA ARG A 162 0.62 5.35 -11.39
C ARG A 162 0.61 6.12 -10.07
N GLU A 163 -0.28 7.11 -9.93
CA GLU A 163 -0.42 7.87 -8.70
C GLU A 163 -0.77 6.99 -7.50
N LYS A 164 -1.74 6.08 -7.68
CA LYS A 164 -2.15 5.12 -6.63
C LYS A 164 -1.01 4.18 -6.26
N LEU A 165 -0.32 3.62 -7.26
CA LEU A 165 0.78 2.67 -7.04
C LEU A 165 2.00 3.33 -6.40
N THR A 166 2.32 4.57 -6.77
CA THR A 166 3.38 5.36 -6.12
C THR A 166 3.02 5.67 -4.67
N THR A 167 1.76 6.04 -4.41
CA THR A 167 1.26 6.28 -3.06
C THR A 167 1.36 5.02 -2.21
N PHE A 168 0.96 3.87 -2.74
CA PHE A 168 1.06 2.58 -2.08
C PHE A 168 2.51 2.24 -1.72
N LEU A 169 3.46 2.39 -2.65
CA LEU A 169 4.88 2.14 -2.37
C LEU A 169 5.46 3.05 -1.29
N ASN A 170 5.08 4.32 -1.28
CA ASN A 170 5.52 5.25 -0.25
C ASN A 170 5.00 4.85 1.15
N GLN A 171 3.82 4.24 1.22
CA GLN A 171 3.25 3.72 2.47
C GLN A 171 3.99 2.47 2.97
N LEU A 172 4.50 1.62 2.08
CA LEU A 172 5.28 0.44 2.48
C LEU A 172 6.65 0.80 3.06
N GLY A 173 7.23 1.93 2.67
CA GLY A 173 8.55 2.40 3.11
C GLY A 173 8.54 3.40 4.27
N SER A 174 7.36 3.67 4.89
CA SER A 174 7.19 4.71 5.93
C SER A 174 7.14 4.18 7.36
#